data_f7a4410b926a026f81b078f63987af4a
#
_entry.id   f7a4410b926a026f81b078f63987af4a
#
_cell.length_a   1.000
_cell.length_b   1.000
_cell.length_c   1.000
_cell.angle_alpha   90.00
_cell.angle_beta   90.00
_cell.angle_gamma   90.00
#
_symmetry.space_group_name_H-M   'P 1'
#
loop_
_entity.id
_entity.type
_entity.pdbx_description
1 polymer ?
#
loop_
_entity_poly.entity_id
_entity_poly.type
_entity_poly.pdbx_seq_one_letter_code
_entity_poly.pdbx_strand_id
1 'polypeptide(L)'
;MSFIDEASIEIIAGKGGNGCLSFRREKFIPKGGPDGGDGGRGGSIIFLAEKSLTTLQDFKLQTRYQAKNGGNGQGRDKHGKDAPNTFLKVPIGTQIINEQTEEIICDITSYEDVFEIASGGKGGMGNARFKSSTNRAPRKTTNGFEGEKLSIKLELKVLADVGPVSYTHLRAHETSR
;
A
#
# COMPACT_ATOMS: atom_id res chain seq x y z
N MET A 1 -17.10 -17.30 20.18
CA MET A 1 -16.42 -16.73 18.99
C MET A 1 -14.98 -16.48 19.32
N SER A 2 -14.05 -17.09 18.62
CA SER A 2 -12.62 -16.81 18.79
C SER A 2 -12.35 -15.42 18.20
N PHE A 3 -12.07 -14.44 19.01
CA PHE A 3 -11.53 -13.15 18.54
C PHE A 3 -10.15 -13.43 17.93
N ILE A 4 -9.95 -13.03 16.70
CA ILE A 4 -8.66 -13.17 16.04
C ILE A 4 -7.93 -11.86 16.33
N ASP A 5 -7.00 -11.96 17.28
CA ASP A 5 -6.24 -10.80 17.72
C ASP A 5 -5.01 -10.55 16.84
N GLU A 6 -4.63 -11.54 16.01
CA GLU A 6 -3.42 -11.50 15.20
C GLU A 6 -3.64 -12.05 13.80
N ALA A 7 -2.98 -11.45 12.80
CA ALA A 7 -2.92 -11.94 11.44
C ALA A 7 -1.58 -11.55 10.79
N SER A 8 -0.91 -12.51 10.14
CA SER A 8 0.30 -12.26 9.35
C SER A 8 -0.06 -12.18 7.87
N ILE A 9 0.38 -11.12 7.20
CA ILE A 9 0.10 -10.88 5.78
C ILE A 9 1.34 -10.41 5.03
N GLU A 10 1.39 -10.73 3.75
CA GLU A 10 2.37 -10.20 2.80
C GLU A 10 1.73 -9.07 1.99
N ILE A 11 2.35 -7.90 2.01
CA ILE A 11 1.93 -6.75 1.21
C ILE A 11 2.97 -6.44 0.15
N ILE A 12 2.51 -6.20 -1.07
CA ILE A 12 3.35 -5.91 -2.23
C ILE A 12 2.80 -4.68 -2.92
N ALA A 13 3.53 -3.58 -2.86
CA ALA A 13 3.20 -2.39 -3.61
C ALA A 13 3.43 -2.60 -5.12
N GLY A 14 2.75 -1.82 -5.94
CA GLY A 14 2.83 -1.91 -7.39
C GLY A 14 4.19 -1.46 -7.91
N LYS A 15 4.69 -2.14 -8.94
CA LYS A 15 5.86 -1.71 -9.71
C LYS A 15 5.54 -0.50 -10.56
N GLY A 16 6.48 0.41 -10.75
CA GLY A 16 6.38 1.48 -11.73
C GLY A 16 6.41 0.96 -13.17
N GLY A 17 5.70 1.60 -14.08
CA GLY A 17 5.74 1.30 -15.49
C GLY A 17 7.10 1.64 -16.11
N ASN A 18 7.48 0.97 -17.19
CA ASN A 18 8.73 1.23 -17.89
C ASN A 18 8.63 2.50 -18.76
N GLY A 19 9.74 3.24 -18.88
CA GLY A 19 9.86 4.32 -19.87
C GLY A 19 9.89 3.77 -21.29
N CYS A 20 9.38 4.54 -22.23
CA CYS A 20 9.30 4.18 -23.63
C CYS A 20 10.51 4.67 -24.43
N LEU A 21 11.00 3.83 -25.34
CA LEU A 21 11.95 4.21 -26.39
C LEU A 21 11.19 4.46 -27.69
N SER A 22 11.00 5.71 -28.05
CA SER A 22 10.28 6.08 -29.27
C SER A 22 10.89 7.31 -29.92
N PHE A 23 10.75 7.40 -31.26
CA PHE A 23 11.16 8.55 -32.06
C PHE A 23 10.01 8.97 -32.95
N ARG A 24 9.74 10.27 -33.00
CA ARG A 24 8.71 10.86 -33.80
C ARG A 24 8.99 10.60 -35.28
N ARG A 25 8.05 10.00 -36.00
CA ARG A 25 8.10 9.78 -37.42
C ARG A 25 6.79 10.23 -38.04
N GLU A 26 6.84 11.23 -38.88
CA GLU A 26 5.69 11.76 -39.62
C GLU A 26 6.03 11.90 -41.10
N LYS A 27 5.01 12.02 -41.96
CA LYS A 27 5.14 12.04 -43.41
C LYS A 27 6.17 13.04 -43.93
N PHE A 28 6.34 14.18 -43.28
CA PHE A 28 7.27 15.23 -43.66
C PHE A 28 8.41 15.44 -42.65
N ILE A 29 8.52 14.59 -41.64
CA ILE A 29 9.55 14.65 -40.58
C ILE A 29 10.19 13.27 -40.43
N PRO A 30 11.08 12.86 -41.37
CA PRO A 30 11.69 11.51 -41.31
C PRO A 30 12.69 11.33 -40.15
N LYS A 31 13.27 12.42 -39.63
CA LYS A 31 14.24 12.42 -38.51
C LYS A 31 13.69 13.21 -37.31
N GLY A 32 12.52 12.82 -36.83
CA GLY A 32 11.95 13.38 -35.60
C GLY A 32 12.79 13.05 -34.38
N GLY A 33 12.73 13.91 -33.35
CA GLY A 33 13.44 13.70 -32.08
C GLY A 33 12.84 12.55 -31.24
N PRO A 34 13.45 12.26 -30.09
CA PRO A 34 12.91 11.30 -29.15
C PRO A 34 11.56 11.81 -28.60
N ASP A 35 10.59 10.92 -28.56
CA ASP A 35 9.22 11.18 -28.12
C ASP A 35 8.65 10.08 -27.21
N GLY A 36 9.54 9.29 -26.59
CA GLY A 36 9.13 8.27 -25.64
C GLY A 36 8.73 8.88 -24.29
N GLY A 37 7.50 8.60 -23.86
CA GLY A 37 6.97 9.03 -22.58
C GLY A 37 7.47 8.19 -21.40
N ASP A 38 7.32 8.71 -20.20
CA ASP A 38 7.69 8.04 -18.95
C ASP A 38 6.65 6.97 -18.57
N GLY A 39 7.06 5.99 -17.76
CA GLY A 39 6.14 5.08 -17.10
C GLY A 39 5.38 5.74 -15.96
N GLY A 40 4.20 5.24 -15.65
CA GLY A 40 3.41 5.67 -14.49
C GLY A 40 3.90 5.05 -13.18
N ARG A 41 3.53 5.67 -12.06
CA ARG A 41 3.83 5.17 -10.72
C ARG A 41 3.01 3.92 -10.41
N GLY A 42 3.59 2.95 -9.69
CA GLY A 42 2.87 1.84 -9.08
C GLY A 42 1.98 2.28 -7.91
N GLY A 43 0.93 1.53 -7.63
CA GLY A 43 0.04 1.79 -6.50
C GLY A 43 0.71 1.49 -5.17
N SER A 44 0.47 2.32 -4.17
CA SER A 44 0.89 2.10 -2.79
C SER A 44 -0.16 1.30 -2.02
N ILE A 45 0.24 0.71 -0.88
CA ILE A 45 -0.68 0.07 0.06
C ILE A 45 -0.82 0.95 1.29
N ILE A 46 -2.08 1.32 1.57
CA ILE A 46 -2.45 2.27 2.60
C ILE A 46 -3.42 1.60 3.57
N PHE A 47 -3.14 1.69 4.85
CA PHE A 47 -4.03 1.24 5.90
C PHE A 47 -4.85 2.41 6.44
N LEU A 48 -6.11 2.13 6.73
CA LEU A 48 -7.02 3.10 7.35
C LEU A 48 -7.97 2.41 8.34
N ALA A 49 -8.40 3.16 9.34
CA ALA A 49 -9.36 2.68 10.31
C ALA A 49 -10.79 2.65 9.74
N GLU A 50 -11.55 1.59 10.04
CA GLU A 50 -12.96 1.46 9.66
C GLU A 50 -13.81 1.12 10.88
N LYS A 51 -14.87 1.92 11.13
CA LYS A 51 -15.75 1.77 12.29
C LYS A 51 -16.53 0.46 12.33
N SER A 52 -16.87 -0.06 11.15
CA SER A 52 -17.67 -1.28 11.03
C SER A 52 -16.89 -2.56 11.32
N LEU A 53 -15.56 -2.47 11.38
CA LEU A 53 -14.70 -3.62 11.60
C LEU A 53 -14.35 -3.75 13.10
N THR A 54 -14.50 -4.98 13.61
CA THR A 54 -14.19 -5.34 15.00
C THR A 54 -13.22 -6.52 15.09
N THR A 55 -12.83 -7.09 13.96
CA THR A 55 -11.96 -8.28 13.90
C THR A 55 -11.00 -8.19 12.72
N LEU A 56 -9.90 -8.96 12.78
CA LEU A 56 -8.93 -9.14 11.69
C LEU A 56 -9.18 -10.42 10.87
N GLN A 57 -10.40 -10.95 10.90
CA GLN A 57 -10.72 -12.25 10.28
C GLN A 57 -10.45 -12.28 8.76
N ASP A 58 -10.73 -11.18 8.06
CA ASP A 58 -10.52 -11.09 6.61
C ASP A 58 -9.03 -11.24 6.25
N PHE A 59 -8.14 -10.70 7.07
CA PHE A 59 -6.68 -10.81 6.89
C PHE A 59 -6.15 -12.22 7.16
N LYS A 60 -6.88 -13.03 7.91
CA LYS A 60 -6.54 -14.44 8.10
C LYS A 60 -6.95 -15.30 6.90
N LEU A 61 -8.03 -14.93 6.23
CA LEU A 61 -8.50 -15.62 5.03
C LEU A 61 -7.67 -15.25 3.80
N GLN A 62 -7.34 -13.98 3.66
CA GLN A 62 -6.49 -13.47 2.60
C GLN A 62 -5.19 -12.96 3.18
N THR A 63 -4.11 -13.70 2.97
CA THR A 63 -2.78 -13.41 3.54
C THR A 63 -1.86 -12.62 2.60
N ARG A 64 -2.29 -12.37 1.36
CA ARG A 64 -1.47 -11.64 0.37
C ARG A 64 -2.26 -10.54 -0.30
N TYR A 65 -1.74 -9.34 -0.26
CA TYR A 65 -2.29 -8.15 -0.90
C TYR A 65 -1.28 -7.53 -1.85
N GLN A 66 -1.71 -7.27 -3.09
CA GLN A 66 -0.87 -6.69 -4.10
C GLN A 66 -1.55 -5.48 -4.75
N ALA A 67 -0.87 -4.34 -4.76
CA ALA A 67 -1.32 -3.16 -5.49
C ALA A 67 -1.03 -3.28 -6.99
N LYS A 68 -1.74 -2.50 -7.79
CA LYS A 68 -1.60 -2.50 -9.25
C LYS A 68 -0.29 -1.84 -9.69
N ASN A 69 0.27 -2.35 -10.77
CA ASN A 69 1.46 -1.76 -11.40
C ASN A 69 1.09 -0.50 -12.22
N GLY A 70 2.03 0.42 -12.32
CA GLY A 70 1.92 1.58 -13.18
C GLY A 70 1.93 1.19 -14.67
N GLY A 71 1.27 1.98 -15.50
CA GLY A 71 1.26 1.81 -16.94
C GLY A 71 2.62 2.14 -17.56
N ASN A 72 3.01 1.43 -18.62
CA ASN A 72 4.21 1.75 -19.38
C ASN A 72 4.03 3.05 -20.17
N GLY A 73 5.11 3.80 -20.34
CA GLY A 73 5.15 4.93 -21.27
C GLY A 73 4.93 4.49 -22.70
N GLN A 74 4.48 5.40 -23.55
CA GLN A 74 4.22 5.17 -24.96
C GLN A 74 4.88 6.27 -25.81
N GLY A 75 4.93 6.07 -27.14
CA GLY A 75 5.38 7.10 -28.07
C GLY A 75 4.46 8.33 -28.06
N ARG A 76 4.92 9.41 -28.72
CA ARG A 76 4.23 10.71 -28.78
C ARG A 76 4.10 11.38 -27.40
N ASP A 77 5.15 11.28 -26.58
CA ASP A 77 5.23 11.83 -25.22
C ASP A 77 4.09 11.41 -24.29
N LYS A 78 3.46 10.25 -24.56
CA LYS A 78 2.40 9.72 -23.71
C LYS A 78 2.97 9.03 -22.49
N HIS A 79 2.74 9.62 -21.33
CA HIS A 79 3.09 9.03 -20.03
C HIS A 79 2.17 7.85 -19.70
N GLY A 80 2.74 6.83 -19.06
CA GLY A 80 1.97 5.71 -18.50
C GLY A 80 1.04 6.21 -17.39
N LYS A 81 -0.12 5.58 -17.28
CA LYS A 81 -1.08 5.91 -16.22
C LYS A 81 -0.56 5.46 -14.87
N ASP A 82 -0.66 6.32 -13.85
CA ASP A 82 -0.40 5.94 -12.48
C ASP A 82 -1.43 4.94 -11.98
N ALA A 83 -0.98 3.95 -11.23
CA ALA A 83 -1.86 2.97 -10.62
C ALA A 83 -2.57 3.57 -9.38
N PRO A 84 -3.83 3.21 -9.15
CA PRO A 84 -4.53 3.60 -7.94
C PRO A 84 -3.89 2.92 -6.72
N ASN A 85 -3.92 3.60 -5.58
CA ASN A 85 -3.52 3.01 -4.32
C ASN A 85 -4.53 1.95 -3.86
N THR A 86 -4.03 0.97 -3.12
CA THR A 86 -4.86 -0.08 -2.50
C THR A 86 -5.06 0.27 -1.03
N PHE A 87 -6.32 0.37 -0.62
CA PHE A 87 -6.68 0.70 0.76
C PHE A 87 -7.07 -0.57 1.50
N LEU A 88 -6.41 -0.85 2.62
CA LEU A 88 -6.71 -1.93 3.53
C LEU A 88 -7.35 -1.36 4.80
N LYS A 89 -8.56 -1.82 5.07
CA LYS A 89 -9.36 -1.33 6.19
C LYS A 89 -9.16 -2.24 7.40
N VAL A 90 -8.85 -1.65 8.55
CA VAL A 90 -8.62 -2.36 9.80
C VAL A 90 -9.42 -1.71 10.95
N PRO A 91 -9.73 -2.46 12.01
CA PRO A 91 -10.36 -1.89 13.21
C PRO A 91 -9.38 -0.95 13.94
N ILE A 92 -9.93 -0.01 14.71
CA ILE A 92 -9.15 0.81 15.64
C ILE A 92 -8.49 -0.09 16.68
N GLY A 93 -7.31 0.30 17.15
CA GLY A 93 -6.48 -0.46 18.07
C GLY A 93 -5.63 -1.52 17.37
N THR A 94 -5.57 -1.51 16.04
CA THR A 94 -4.69 -2.39 15.28
C THR A 94 -3.28 -1.82 15.24
N GLN A 95 -2.32 -2.59 15.70
CA GLN A 95 -0.90 -2.33 15.60
C GLN A 95 -0.32 -3.08 14.40
N ILE A 96 0.49 -2.40 13.61
CA ILE A 96 1.17 -2.97 12.44
C ILE A 96 2.65 -3.13 12.77
N ILE A 97 3.13 -4.36 12.69
CA ILE A 97 4.49 -4.74 13.08
C ILE A 97 5.18 -5.34 11.86
N ASN A 98 6.43 -4.99 11.63
CA ASN A 98 7.26 -5.66 10.63
C ASN A 98 7.65 -7.04 11.16
N GLU A 99 7.26 -8.10 10.47
CA GLU A 99 7.50 -9.48 10.91
C GLU A 99 9.00 -9.88 10.90
N GLN A 100 9.81 -9.19 10.09
CA GLN A 100 11.24 -9.50 9.96
C GLN A 100 12.09 -8.78 11.02
N THR A 101 11.74 -7.52 11.34
CA THR A 101 12.51 -6.69 12.29
C THR A 101 11.87 -6.63 13.66
N GLU A 102 10.63 -7.14 13.82
CA GLU A 102 9.80 -7.03 15.03
C GLU A 102 9.54 -5.58 15.47
N GLU A 103 9.79 -4.61 14.59
CA GLU A 103 9.55 -3.20 14.87
C GLU A 103 8.11 -2.81 14.58
N ILE A 104 7.56 -1.97 15.45
CA ILE A 104 6.24 -1.38 15.24
C ILE A 104 6.35 -0.32 14.16
N ILE A 105 5.65 -0.52 13.04
CA ILE A 105 5.58 0.44 11.94
C ILE A 105 4.62 1.58 12.31
N CYS A 106 3.41 1.23 12.75
CA CYS A 106 2.43 2.20 13.21
C CYS A 106 1.37 1.57 14.12
N ASP A 107 0.63 2.40 14.82
CA ASP A 107 -0.51 2.04 15.67
C ASP A 107 -1.72 2.88 15.21
N ILE A 108 -2.80 2.21 14.85
CA ILE A 108 -4.01 2.86 14.36
C ILE A 108 -4.94 3.11 15.55
N THR A 109 -4.93 4.35 16.04
CA THR A 109 -5.64 4.77 17.26
C THR A 109 -6.87 5.63 16.99
N SER A 110 -6.94 6.24 15.81
CA SER A 110 -8.03 7.14 15.41
C SER A 110 -8.63 6.74 14.05
N TYR A 111 -9.89 7.11 13.82
CA TYR A 111 -10.55 6.93 12.53
C TYR A 111 -10.01 7.83 11.42
N GLU A 112 -9.26 8.85 11.78
CA GLU A 112 -8.59 9.74 10.82
C GLU A 112 -7.21 9.24 10.41
N ASP A 113 -6.72 8.18 11.08
CA ASP A 113 -5.40 7.63 10.81
C ASP A 113 -5.36 6.96 9.43
N VAL A 114 -4.40 7.41 8.62
CA VAL A 114 -4.12 6.89 7.29
C VAL A 114 -2.61 6.72 7.15
N PHE A 115 -2.16 5.49 7.00
CA PHE A 115 -0.73 5.17 6.91
C PHE A 115 -0.38 4.46 5.61
N GLU A 116 0.57 5.04 4.86
CA GLU A 116 1.19 4.37 3.71
C GLU A 116 2.27 3.42 4.24
N ILE A 117 2.00 2.12 4.19
CA ILE A 117 2.90 1.08 4.74
C ILE A 117 3.87 0.56 3.68
N ALA A 118 3.44 0.50 2.42
CA ALA A 118 4.31 0.10 1.32
C ALA A 118 4.13 1.06 0.14
N SER A 119 5.22 1.70 -0.26
CA SER A 119 5.24 2.68 -1.35
C SER A 119 5.34 2.03 -2.71
N GLY A 120 4.51 2.48 -3.65
CA GLY A 120 4.57 2.07 -5.05
C GLY A 120 5.86 2.54 -5.73
N GLY A 121 6.38 1.70 -6.63
CA GLY A 121 7.58 1.98 -7.40
C GLY A 121 7.40 3.18 -8.33
N LYS A 122 8.45 3.98 -8.49
CA LYS A 122 8.46 5.11 -9.43
C LYS A 122 8.47 4.62 -10.86
N GLY A 123 7.81 5.33 -11.76
CA GLY A 123 7.86 5.06 -13.20
C GLY A 123 9.25 5.29 -13.77
N GLY A 124 9.61 4.51 -14.79
CA GLY A 124 10.84 4.66 -15.55
C GLY A 124 10.77 5.86 -16.49
N MET A 125 11.92 6.43 -16.81
CA MET A 125 12.04 7.58 -17.71
C MET A 125 12.07 7.14 -19.17
N GLY A 126 11.28 7.80 -20.02
CA GLY A 126 11.32 7.65 -21.46
C GLY A 126 12.55 8.33 -22.08
N ASN A 127 12.87 7.98 -23.33
CA ASN A 127 14.06 8.54 -23.99
C ASN A 127 13.97 10.05 -24.24
N ALA A 128 12.80 10.63 -24.29
CA ALA A 128 12.64 12.08 -24.45
C ALA A 128 13.33 12.87 -23.32
N ARG A 129 13.38 12.33 -22.09
CA ARG A 129 14.05 12.95 -20.94
C ARG A 129 15.58 12.98 -21.03
N PHE A 130 16.17 12.09 -21.83
CA PHE A 130 17.61 12.01 -21.99
C PHE A 130 18.15 12.84 -23.15
N LYS A 131 17.29 13.65 -23.81
CA LYS A 131 17.69 14.59 -24.86
C LYS A 131 18.59 15.68 -24.29
N SER A 132 19.73 15.88 -24.93
CA SER A 132 20.68 16.94 -24.58
C SER A 132 21.24 17.62 -25.84
N SER A 133 22.01 18.70 -25.66
CA SER A 133 22.68 19.39 -26.79
C SER A 133 23.70 18.49 -27.50
N THR A 134 24.35 17.61 -26.76
CA THR A 134 25.33 16.65 -27.29
C THR A 134 24.70 15.35 -27.80
N ASN A 135 23.55 14.93 -27.22
CA ASN A 135 22.84 13.74 -27.66
C ASN A 135 21.36 14.07 -28.00
N ARG A 136 21.12 14.41 -29.26
CA ARG A 136 19.78 14.82 -29.74
C ARG A 136 18.85 13.63 -29.99
N ALA A 137 19.37 12.41 -30.07
CA ALA A 137 18.61 11.20 -30.35
C ALA A 137 18.95 10.06 -29.37
N PRO A 138 18.73 10.22 -28.07
CA PRO A 138 19.08 9.24 -27.07
C PRO A 138 18.26 7.95 -27.26
N ARG A 139 18.95 6.82 -27.17
CA ARG A 139 18.34 5.48 -27.16
C ARG A 139 18.35 4.85 -25.76
N LYS A 140 18.39 5.69 -24.72
CA LYS A 140 18.39 5.28 -23.33
C LYS A 140 17.01 5.46 -22.74
N THR A 141 16.54 4.45 -22.02
CA THR A 141 15.32 4.49 -21.19
C THR A 141 15.64 3.83 -19.85
N THR A 142 14.80 4.02 -18.85
CA THR A 142 14.90 3.28 -17.60
C THR A 142 13.64 2.44 -17.39
N ASN A 143 13.83 1.30 -16.74
CA ASN A 143 12.72 0.49 -16.28
C ASN A 143 12.06 1.17 -15.08
N GLY A 144 10.79 0.85 -14.86
CA GLY A 144 10.11 1.22 -13.62
C GLY A 144 10.75 0.53 -12.42
N PHE A 145 10.75 1.24 -11.29
CA PHE A 145 11.28 0.72 -10.04
C PHE A 145 10.28 -0.26 -9.41
N GLU A 146 10.80 -1.27 -8.73
CA GLU A 146 9.95 -2.18 -7.95
C GLU A 146 9.27 -1.42 -6.82
N GLY A 147 8.05 -1.83 -6.48
CA GLY A 147 7.37 -1.38 -5.27
C GLY A 147 7.90 -2.10 -4.04
N GLU A 148 7.66 -1.53 -2.87
CA GLU A 148 8.06 -2.14 -1.60
C GLU A 148 7.29 -3.44 -1.35
N LYS A 149 8.00 -4.40 -0.77
CA LYS A 149 7.43 -5.68 -0.36
C LYS A 149 7.76 -5.92 1.11
N LEU A 150 6.73 -6.11 1.93
CA LEU A 150 6.86 -6.31 3.36
C LEU A 150 6.00 -7.48 3.83
N SER A 151 6.53 -8.23 4.80
CA SER A 151 5.75 -9.17 5.62
C SER A 151 5.43 -8.47 6.93
N ILE A 152 4.16 -8.31 7.24
CA ILE A 152 3.69 -7.59 8.41
C ILE A 152 2.77 -8.46 9.25
N LYS A 153 2.84 -8.26 10.54
CA LYS A 153 1.93 -8.81 11.53
C LYS A 153 0.98 -7.72 12.00
N LEU A 154 -0.31 -8.01 11.93
CA LEU A 154 -1.37 -7.17 12.48
C LEU A 154 -1.74 -7.71 13.85
N GLU A 155 -1.74 -6.87 14.87
CA GLU A 155 -2.20 -7.20 16.22
C GLU A 155 -3.30 -6.25 16.62
N LEU A 156 -4.47 -6.79 16.94
CA LEU A 156 -5.58 -6.00 17.45
C LEU A 156 -5.55 -5.99 18.98
N LYS A 157 -5.30 -4.83 19.57
CA LYS A 157 -5.39 -4.58 21.00
C LYS A 157 -6.85 -4.33 21.37
N VAL A 158 -7.54 -5.38 21.80
CA VAL A 158 -8.89 -5.23 22.36
C VAL A 158 -8.76 -4.63 23.75
N LEU A 159 -9.21 -3.38 23.94
CA LEU A 159 -9.47 -2.87 25.28
C LEU A 159 -10.67 -3.64 25.81
N ALA A 160 -10.41 -4.62 26.67
CA ALA A 160 -11.47 -5.22 27.44
C ALA A 160 -11.97 -4.14 28.42
N ASP A 161 -13.15 -3.61 28.18
CA ASP A 161 -13.91 -2.90 29.20
C ASP A 161 -14.27 -3.92 30.31
N VAL A 162 -13.33 -4.14 31.21
CA VAL A 162 -13.62 -4.86 32.46
C VAL A 162 -14.36 -3.87 33.33
N GLY A 163 -15.66 -3.82 33.14
CA GLY A 163 -16.55 -3.19 34.10
C GLY A 163 -16.40 -3.93 35.45
N PRO A 164 -16.20 -3.23 36.58
CA PRO A 164 -16.16 -3.89 37.86
C PRO A 164 -17.54 -4.51 38.14
N VAL A 165 -17.64 -5.84 37.97
CA VAL A 165 -18.80 -6.57 38.46
C VAL A 165 -18.71 -6.58 39.98
N SER A 166 -19.41 -5.63 40.61
CA SER A 166 -19.59 -5.68 42.06
C SER A 166 -20.52 -6.84 42.38
N TYR A 167 -19.96 -7.93 42.85
CA TYR A 167 -20.71 -8.95 43.57
C TYR A 167 -21.22 -8.35 44.88
N THR A 168 -22.45 -7.84 44.88
CA THR A 168 -23.17 -7.60 46.12
C THR A 168 -23.53 -8.96 46.73
N HIS A 169 -22.76 -9.38 47.69
CA HIS A 169 -23.15 -10.46 48.58
C HIS A 169 -24.46 -10.07 49.29
N LEU A 170 -25.57 -10.63 48.82
CA LEU A 170 -26.78 -10.72 49.63
C LEU A 170 -26.51 -11.67 50.81
N ARG A 171 -26.15 -11.08 51.93
CA ARG A 171 -26.18 -11.78 53.21
C ARG A 171 -27.64 -12.09 53.55
N ALA A 172 -27.99 -13.35 53.48
CA ALA A 172 -29.23 -13.82 54.09
C ALA A 172 -29.16 -13.54 55.58
N HIS A 173 -30.11 -12.75 56.08
CA HIS A 173 -30.37 -12.64 57.50
C HIS A 173 -31.00 -13.94 57.95
N GLU A 174 -30.23 -14.72 58.72
CA GLU A 174 -30.81 -15.71 59.58
C GLU A 174 -31.46 -14.97 60.75
N THR A 175 -32.78 -15.01 60.82
CA THR A 175 -33.54 -14.72 62.03
C THR A 175 -33.64 -15.98 62.86
N SER A 176 -32.88 -16.01 63.96
CA SER A 176 -33.07 -16.96 65.05
C SER A 176 -34.38 -16.73 65.77
N ARG A 177 -35.18 -17.76 65.84
CA ARG A 177 -35.91 -18.17 67.05
C ARG A 177 -36.44 -19.56 66.91
#